data_42824dfaca8360acd7d8aadf2413898e
#
_entry.id   42824dfaca8360acd7d8aadf2413898e
#
_cell.length_a   1.000
_cell.length_b   1.000
_cell.length_c   1.000
_cell.angle_alpha   90.00
_cell.angle_beta   90.00
_cell.angle_gamma   90.00
#
_symmetry.space_group_name_H-M   'P 1'
#
loop_
_entity.id
_entity.type
_entity.pdbx_description
1 polymer ?
#
loop_
_entity_poly.entity_id
_entity_poly.type
_entity_poly.pdbx_seq_one_letter_code
_entity_poly.pdbx_strand_id
1 'polypeptide(L)'
;MYLSVANKSVDSVTVTINNTTTYTYNNIKSNNRILDIGYVHDTDTVEVTSDTGGMNLSVYTLDEDKFIRAYNKLNSESYQVEKFSDTKFTGTLTASSDKAILFSIPYDGGWSVYIDGKKADTYAWENALLCVDVSAGTHTVVLKYRPVNLILGCVITTLCIIILIGIYLASRFIKACLLYTSDAADE
;
A
#
# COMPACT_ATOMS: atom_id res chain seq x y z
N MET A 1 9.87 -24.04 -4.97
CA MET A 1 10.40 -24.42 -3.65
C MET A 1 10.94 -23.18 -2.96
N TYR A 2 10.76 -23.07 -1.66
CA TYR A 2 11.19 -21.92 -0.86
C TYR A 2 12.12 -22.40 0.27
N LEU A 3 13.19 -21.66 0.50
CA LEU A 3 14.13 -21.92 1.58
C LEU A 3 14.03 -20.81 2.62
N SER A 4 13.88 -21.14 3.88
CA SER A 4 13.90 -20.18 4.98
C SER A 4 15.15 -20.33 5.80
N VAL A 5 15.94 -19.27 5.94
CA VAL A 5 17.19 -19.23 6.70
C VAL A 5 16.92 -18.66 8.08
N ALA A 6 17.07 -19.48 9.13
CA ALA A 6 16.81 -19.07 10.51
C ALA A 6 17.93 -18.22 11.13
N ASN A 7 19.17 -18.42 10.69
CA ASN A 7 20.35 -17.75 11.26
C ASN A 7 20.41 -16.27 10.91
N LYS A 8 20.43 -15.42 11.93
CA LYS A 8 20.55 -13.94 11.76
C LYS A 8 21.93 -13.48 11.30
N SER A 9 22.94 -14.32 11.41
CA SER A 9 24.34 -14.03 11.03
C SER A 9 24.63 -14.24 9.55
N VAL A 10 23.84 -15.07 8.86
CA VAL A 10 24.03 -15.38 7.43
C VAL A 10 23.60 -14.19 6.60
N ASP A 11 24.48 -13.71 5.73
CA ASP A 11 24.24 -12.57 4.85
C ASP A 11 24.16 -12.94 3.37
N SER A 12 24.85 -14.02 2.99
CA SER A 12 24.84 -14.56 1.63
C SER A 12 24.57 -16.05 1.62
N VAL A 13 23.69 -16.48 0.73
CA VAL A 13 23.40 -17.90 0.45
C VAL A 13 23.52 -18.16 -1.04
N THR A 14 24.23 -19.22 -1.39
CA THR A 14 24.33 -19.72 -2.76
C THR A 14 23.59 -21.05 -2.85
N VAL A 15 22.70 -21.14 -3.81
CA VAL A 15 21.92 -22.35 -4.11
C VAL A 15 22.29 -22.86 -5.50
N THR A 16 22.73 -24.10 -5.59
CA THR A 16 23.09 -24.75 -6.86
C THR A 16 22.17 -25.93 -7.09
N ILE A 17 21.52 -25.96 -8.25
CA ILE A 17 20.61 -27.04 -8.65
C ILE A 17 21.32 -27.89 -9.73
N ASN A 18 21.40 -29.21 -9.51
CA ASN A 18 22.03 -30.20 -10.40
C ASN A 18 23.46 -29.84 -10.85
N ASN A 19 24.21 -29.14 -10.01
CA ASN A 19 25.56 -28.63 -10.33
C ASN A 19 25.62 -27.75 -11.60
N THR A 20 24.50 -27.24 -12.07
CA THR A 20 24.40 -26.47 -13.34
C THR A 20 23.88 -25.08 -13.16
N THR A 21 22.81 -24.93 -12.39
CA THR A 21 22.14 -23.63 -12.19
C THR A 21 22.45 -23.10 -10.80
N THR A 22 23.07 -21.93 -10.72
CA THR A 22 23.47 -21.31 -9.45
C THR A 22 22.78 -19.97 -9.25
N TYR A 23 22.16 -19.79 -8.09
CA TYR A 23 21.56 -18.53 -7.62
C TYR A 23 22.30 -18.04 -6.39
N THR A 24 22.63 -16.76 -6.33
CA THR A 24 23.26 -16.15 -5.15
C THR A 24 22.33 -15.06 -4.60
N TYR A 25 21.98 -15.20 -3.32
CA TYR A 25 21.13 -14.25 -2.58
C TYR A 25 22.01 -13.51 -1.57
N ASN A 26 22.07 -12.20 -1.69
CA ASN A 26 22.88 -11.32 -0.84
C ASN A 26 21.99 -10.44 0.03
N ASN A 27 22.55 -9.89 1.12
CA ASN A 27 21.87 -8.99 2.05
C ASN A 27 20.64 -9.62 2.74
N ILE A 28 20.65 -10.94 2.96
CA ILE A 28 19.52 -11.64 3.56
C ILE A 28 19.32 -11.31 5.05
N LYS A 29 20.32 -10.74 5.72
CA LYS A 29 20.22 -10.23 7.11
C LYS A 29 19.18 -9.14 7.26
N SER A 30 19.16 -8.21 6.30
CA SER A 30 18.31 -7.01 6.30
C SER A 30 17.02 -7.20 5.52
N ASN A 31 16.94 -8.24 4.68
CA ASN A 31 15.81 -8.54 3.82
C ASN A 31 15.03 -9.76 4.31
N ASN A 32 14.06 -10.16 3.53
CA ASN A 32 13.30 -11.38 3.76
C ASN A 32 14.21 -12.61 3.66
N ARG A 33 14.24 -13.44 4.70
CA ARG A 33 15.01 -14.68 4.78
C ARG A 33 14.34 -15.86 4.08
N ILE A 34 13.32 -15.63 3.31
CA ILE A 34 12.66 -16.62 2.46
C ILE A 34 13.19 -16.45 1.05
N LEU A 35 13.88 -17.47 0.56
CA LEU A 35 14.49 -17.51 -0.76
C LEU A 35 13.61 -18.33 -1.68
N ASP A 36 13.16 -17.73 -2.78
CA ASP A 36 12.45 -18.46 -3.84
C ASP A 36 13.47 -19.02 -4.81
N ILE A 37 13.57 -20.34 -4.88
CA ILE A 37 14.51 -21.05 -5.78
C ILE A 37 13.79 -21.60 -7.02
N GLY A 38 12.53 -21.25 -7.22
CA GLY A 38 11.75 -21.67 -8.37
C GLY A 38 11.24 -23.10 -8.27
N TYR A 39 11.00 -23.68 -9.44
CA TYR A 39 10.52 -25.05 -9.56
C TYR A 39 11.70 -26.04 -9.46
N VAL A 40 11.54 -27.05 -8.61
CA VAL A 40 12.54 -28.11 -8.35
C VAL A 40 11.80 -29.44 -8.46
N HIS A 41 12.32 -30.37 -9.25
CA HIS A 41 11.76 -31.70 -9.44
C HIS A 41 12.23 -32.66 -8.33
N ASP A 42 11.51 -33.74 -8.13
CA ASP A 42 11.83 -34.75 -7.10
C ASP A 42 13.20 -35.45 -7.33
N THR A 43 13.71 -35.40 -8.55
CA THR A 43 14.99 -35.95 -8.94
C THR A 43 16.16 -34.97 -8.85
N ASP A 44 15.88 -33.69 -8.60
CA ASP A 44 16.91 -32.66 -8.57
C ASP A 44 17.71 -32.70 -7.27
N THR A 45 18.99 -32.45 -7.41
CA THR A 45 19.89 -32.23 -6.27
C THR A 45 20.02 -30.73 -6.02
N VAL A 46 19.72 -30.29 -4.79
CA VAL A 46 19.86 -28.90 -4.38
C VAL A 46 20.96 -28.79 -3.34
N GLU A 47 22.05 -28.15 -3.70
CA GLU A 47 23.15 -27.82 -2.80
C GLU A 47 22.96 -26.35 -2.31
N VAL A 48 23.06 -26.14 -1.00
CA VAL A 48 22.93 -24.84 -0.37
C VAL A 48 24.13 -24.54 0.49
N THR A 49 24.80 -23.43 0.19
CA THR A 49 26.00 -22.99 0.94
C THR A 49 25.79 -21.56 1.46
N SER A 50 26.45 -21.20 2.55
CA SER A 50 26.42 -19.88 3.14
C SER A 50 27.81 -19.31 3.37
N ASP A 51 27.87 -17.96 3.48
CA ASP A 51 29.10 -17.23 3.82
C ASP A 51 29.65 -17.54 5.21
N THR A 52 28.84 -18.07 6.11
CA THR A 52 29.22 -18.42 7.49
C THR A 52 29.51 -19.91 7.71
N GLY A 53 29.42 -20.73 6.66
CA GLY A 53 29.71 -22.16 6.67
C GLY A 53 28.63 -23.07 7.24
N GLY A 54 27.84 -22.63 8.24
CA GLY A 54 26.75 -23.40 8.83
C GLY A 54 25.45 -22.59 8.92
N MET A 55 24.32 -23.21 8.57
CA MET A 55 23.03 -22.55 8.70
C MET A 55 21.92 -23.53 9.06
N ASN A 56 20.89 -23.03 9.74
CA ASN A 56 19.62 -23.73 9.94
C ASN A 56 18.70 -23.38 8.80
N LEU A 57 18.32 -24.37 8.01
CA LEU A 57 17.51 -24.22 6.82
C LEU A 57 16.20 -24.98 6.99
N SER A 58 15.10 -24.33 6.68
CA SER A 58 13.78 -24.96 6.52
C SER A 58 13.37 -24.91 5.06
N VAL A 59 12.88 -26.02 4.54
CA VAL A 59 12.43 -26.16 3.16
C VAL A 59 10.92 -26.18 3.13
N TYR A 60 10.32 -25.39 2.23
CA TYR A 60 8.87 -25.32 2.03
C TYR A 60 8.54 -25.54 0.55
N THR A 61 7.43 -26.22 0.31
CA THR A 61 6.83 -26.34 -1.02
C THR A 61 5.45 -25.71 -1.01
N LEU A 62 5.06 -25.11 -2.13
CA LEU A 62 3.69 -24.65 -2.34
C LEU A 62 2.82 -25.85 -2.69
N ASP A 63 1.75 -26.05 -1.92
CA ASP A 63 0.67 -26.97 -2.27
C ASP A 63 -0.23 -26.26 -3.31
N GLU A 64 0.06 -26.48 -4.59
CA GLU A 64 -0.61 -25.80 -5.70
C GLU A 64 -2.12 -26.10 -5.73
N ASP A 65 -2.53 -27.31 -5.39
CA ASP A 65 -3.95 -27.68 -5.35
C ASP A 65 -4.71 -26.90 -4.29
N LYS A 66 -4.13 -26.74 -3.10
CA LYS A 66 -4.73 -25.93 -2.05
C LYS A 66 -4.76 -24.45 -2.42
N PHE A 67 -3.67 -23.96 -3.02
CA PHE A 67 -3.59 -22.58 -3.49
C PHE A 67 -4.66 -22.30 -4.55
N ILE A 68 -4.78 -23.14 -5.57
CA ILE A 68 -5.77 -22.98 -6.65
C ILE A 68 -7.19 -23.06 -6.09
N ARG A 69 -7.49 -24.00 -5.17
CA ARG A 69 -8.81 -24.06 -4.52
C ARG A 69 -9.12 -22.80 -3.73
N ALA A 70 -8.17 -22.28 -2.97
CA ALA A 70 -8.36 -21.04 -2.20
C ALA A 70 -8.56 -19.84 -3.14
N TYR A 71 -7.72 -19.73 -4.19
CA TYR A 71 -7.83 -18.68 -5.19
C TYR A 71 -9.19 -18.71 -5.89
N ASN A 72 -9.63 -19.87 -6.39
CA ASN A 72 -10.92 -20.00 -7.06
C ASN A 72 -12.08 -19.64 -6.15
N LYS A 73 -12.02 -20.01 -4.87
CA LYS A 73 -13.04 -19.64 -3.87
C LYS A 73 -13.10 -18.14 -3.65
N LEU A 74 -11.96 -17.47 -3.56
CA LEU A 74 -11.90 -16.02 -3.39
C LEU A 74 -12.32 -15.27 -4.67
N ASN A 75 -11.96 -15.81 -5.83
CA ASN A 75 -12.24 -15.17 -7.12
C ASN A 75 -13.67 -15.36 -7.61
N SER A 76 -14.39 -16.37 -7.09
CA SER A 76 -15.76 -16.68 -7.56
C SER A 76 -16.76 -15.55 -7.35
N GLU A 77 -16.53 -14.69 -6.36
CA GLU A 77 -17.37 -13.55 -6.02
C GLU A 77 -16.51 -12.28 -5.86
N SER A 78 -15.58 -12.08 -6.79
CA SER A 78 -14.67 -10.94 -6.76
C SER A 78 -15.35 -9.65 -7.24
N TYR A 79 -14.91 -8.52 -6.69
CA TYR A 79 -15.30 -7.20 -7.17
C TYR A 79 -14.76 -6.96 -8.58
N GLN A 80 -15.67 -6.74 -9.52
CA GLN A 80 -15.36 -6.49 -10.92
C GLN A 80 -15.22 -4.98 -11.15
N VAL A 81 -13.98 -4.52 -11.34
CA VAL A 81 -13.70 -3.10 -11.61
C VAL A 81 -14.08 -2.77 -13.05
N GLU A 82 -15.01 -1.85 -13.24
CA GLU A 82 -15.47 -1.38 -14.57
C GLU A 82 -14.78 -0.08 -14.98
N LYS A 83 -14.59 0.82 -14.02
CA LYS A 83 -13.95 2.14 -14.23
C LYS A 83 -13.06 2.48 -13.05
N PHE A 84 -11.89 3.02 -13.33
CA PHE A 84 -10.98 3.49 -12.28
C PHE A 84 -10.29 4.80 -12.67
N SER A 85 -9.92 5.55 -11.66
CA SER A 85 -9.03 6.71 -11.71
C SER A 85 -8.18 6.72 -10.45
N ASP A 86 -7.23 7.64 -10.31
CA ASP A 86 -6.32 7.72 -9.18
C ASP A 86 -7.02 7.82 -7.81
N THR A 87 -8.27 8.30 -7.78
CA THR A 87 -9.03 8.53 -6.55
C THR A 87 -10.40 7.87 -6.52
N LYS A 88 -10.77 7.10 -7.56
CA LYS A 88 -12.10 6.49 -7.64
C LYS A 88 -12.09 5.18 -8.40
N PHE A 89 -12.68 4.16 -7.79
CA PHE A 89 -12.98 2.88 -8.43
C PHE A 89 -14.50 2.70 -8.47
N THR A 90 -15.01 2.21 -9.59
CA THR A 90 -16.43 1.87 -9.74
C THR A 90 -16.51 0.49 -10.37
N GLY A 91 -17.37 -0.35 -9.84
CA GLY A 91 -17.55 -1.70 -10.36
C GLY A 91 -18.75 -2.38 -9.72
N THR A 92 -18.91 -3.64 -10.04
CA THR A 92 -19.99 -4.49 -9.56
C THR A 92 -19.47 -5.66 -8.74
N LEU A 93 -20.27 -6.10 -7.81
CA LEU A 93 -20.06 -7.28 -6.99
C LEU A 93 -21.36 -8.08 -6.92
N THR A 94 -21.28 -9.39 -7.07
CA THR A 94 -22.40 -10.29 -6.79
C THR A 94 -22.03 -11.18 -5.59
N ALA A 95 -22.78 -11.04 -4.50
CA ALA A 95 -22.62 -11.81 -3.27
C ALA A 95 -23.74 -12.85 -3.15
N SER A 96 -23.40 -14.11 -2.93
CA SER A 96 -24.38 -15.20 -2.74
C SER A 96 -25.05 -15.20 -1.36
N SER A 97 -24.46 -14.51 -0.39
CA SER A 97 -24.95 -14.34 0.98
C SER A 97 -24.40 -13.05 1.58
N ASP A 98 -24.93 -12.64 2.71
CA ASP A 98 -24.35 -11.55 3.50
C ASP A 98 -22.90 -11.89 3.87
N LYS A 99 -21.99 -10.98 3.58
CA LYS A 99 -20.54 -11.19 3.81
C LYS A 99 -19.76 -9.89 3.86
N ALA A 100 -18.52 -10.00 4.32
CA ALA A 100 -17.55 -8.93 4.23
C ALA A 100 -16.78 -8.97 2.91
N ILE A 101 -16.61 -7.82 2.28
CA ILE A 101 -15.68 -7.63 1.15
C ILE A 101 -14.37 -7.12 1.72
N LEU A 102 -13.29 -7.80 1.38
CA LEU A 102 -11.93 -7.39 1.67
C LEU A 102 -11.30 -6.79 0.42
N PHE A 103 -10.91 -5.52 0.50
CA PHE A 103 -10.12 -4.89 -0.55
C PHE A 103 -8.62 -4.98 -0.20
N SER A 104 -7.78 -5.34 -1.17
CA SER A 104 -6.32 -5.33 -1.02
C SER A 104 -5.75 -3.89 -1.04
N ILE A 105 -6.39 -3.01 -0.28
CA ILE A 105 -6.09 -1.59 -0.13
C ILE A 105 -5.84 -1.33 1.34
N PRO A 106 -4.77 -0.62 1.72
CA PRO A 106 -4.55 -0.23 3.11
C PRO A 106 -5.72 0.57 3.66
N TYR A 107 -6.17 0.22 4.88
CA TYR A 107 -7.19 0.99 5.58
C TYR A 107 -6.61 2.33 6.05
N ASP A 108 -7.14 3.43 5.50
CA ASP A 108 -6.88 4.77 6.02
C ASP A 108 -8.16 5.61 6.00
N GLY A 109 -8.18 6.71 6.76
CA GLY A 109 -9.36 7.58 6.89
C GLY A 109 -9.73 8.35 5.61
N GLY A 110 -8.97 8.24 4.54
CA GLY A 110 -9.24 8.88 3.25
C GLY A 110 -10.22 8.10 2.39
N TRP A 111 -10.38 6.79 2.61
CA TRP A 111 -11.29 5.95 1.83
C TRP A 111 -12.73 6.08 2.29
N SER A 112 -13.63 6.12 1.32
CA SER A 112 -15.08 6.00 1.51
C SER A 112 -15.64 5.01 0.51
N VAL A 113 -16.42 4.04 0.99
CA VAL A 113 -17.08 3.03 0.16
C VAL A 113 -18.56 3.35 0.07
N TYR A 114 -19.12 3.21 -1.11
CA TYR A 114 -20.54 3.38 -1.37
C TYR A 114 -21.08 2.10 -2.02
N ILE A 115 -22.16 1.57 -1.47
CA ILE A 115 -22.88 0.42 -2.02
C ILE A 115 -24.25 0.92 -2.47
N ASP A 116 -24.57 0.74 -3.74
CA ASP A 116 -25.80 1.23 -4.39
C ASP A 116 -26.09 2.73 -4.14
N GLY A 117 -24.99 3.52 -4.15
CA GLY A 117 -25.06 4.96 -3.93
C GLY A 117 -25.12 5.40 -2.46
N LYS A 118 -25.29 4.51 -1.50
CA LYS A 118 -25.29 4.81 -0.07
C LYS A 118 -23.90 4.59 0.52
N LYS A 119 -23.45 5.50 1.37
CA LYS A 119 -22.17 5.34 2.09
C LYS A 119 -22.27 4.19 3.05
N ALA A 120 -21.34 3.24 2.96
CA ALA A 120 -21.21 2.09 3.84
C ALA A 120 -20.17 2.36 4.94
N ASP A 121 -20.37 1.76 6.09
CA ASP A 121 -19.39 1.78 7.17
C ASP A 121 -18.24 0.86 6.83
N THR A 122 -17.02 1.37 6.98
CA THR A 122 -15.79 0.66 6.68
C THR A 122 -15.00 0.38 7.94
N TYR A 123 -14.27 -0.72 7.96
CA TYR A 123 -13.41 -1.09 9.08
C TYR A 123 -12.10 -1.73 8.59
N ALA A 124 -11.11 -1.78 9.49
CA ALA A 124 -9.83 -2.41 9.22
C ALA A 124 -9.90 -3.91 9.55
N TRP A 125 -9.66 -4.76 8.56
CA TRP A 125 -9.40 -6.17 8.79
C TRP A 125 -7.92 -6.36 9.18
N GLU A 126 -7.68 -7.06 10.31
CA GLU A 126 -6.34 -7.25 10.89
C GLU A 126 -5.54 -5.93 11.05
N ASN A 127 -6.22 -4.82 11.31
CA ASN A 127 -5.63 -3.48 11.41
C ASN A 127 -4.84 -3.03 10.16
N ALA A 128 -5.10 -3.63 9.01
CA ALA A 128 -4.33 -3.41 7.80
C ALA A 128 -5.17 -3.06 6.58
N LEU A 129 -6.16 -3.86 6.23
CA LEU A 129 -6.85 -3.79 4.95
C LEU A 129 -8.28 -3.25 5.10
N LEU A 130 -8.72 -2.53 4.05
CA LEU A 130 -10.08 -1.98 3.97
C LEU A 130 -11.11 -3.08 3.83
N CYS A 131 -12.11 -3.07 4.70
CA CYS A 131 -13.22 -4.01 4.69
C CYS A 131 -14.57 -3.29 4.79
N VAL A 132 -15.62 -3.90 4.22
CA VAL A 132 -17.00 -3.42 4.26
C VAL A 132 -17.96 -4.62 4.19
N ASP A 133 -19.06 -4.54 4.92
CA ASP A 133 -20.10 -5.56 4.84
C ASP A 133 -21.06 -5.30 3.68
N VAL A 134 -21.49 -6.36 3.01
CA VAL A 134 -22.45 -6.33 1.92
C VAL A 134 -23.51 -7.42 2.13
N SER A 135 -24.76 -7.11 1.80
CA SER A 135 -25.85 -8.09 1.76
C SER A 135 -25.75 -9.03 0.57
N ALA A 136 -26.53 -10.11 0.59
CA ALA A 136 -26.70 -10.95 -0.60
C ALA A 136 -27.33 -10.15 -1.75
N GLY A 137 -26.83 -10.35 -2.97
CA GLY A 137 -27.32 -9.68 -4.17
C GLY A 137 -26.22 -9.16 -5.08
N THR A 138 -26.63 -8.46 -6.14
CA THR A 138 -25.71 -7.76 -7.03
C THR A 138 -25.73 -6.27 -6.69
N HIS A 139 -24.57 -5.73 -6.41
CA HIS A 139 -24.39 -4.37 -5.93
C HIS A 139 -23.42 -3.58 -6.80
N THR A 140 -23.72 -2.30 -6.98
CA THR A 140 -22.74 -1.35 -7.51
C THR A 140 -21.91 -0.79 -6.37
N VAL A 141 -20.60 -1.05 -6.42
CA VAL A 141 -19.67 -0.61 -5.37
C VAL A 141 -18.77 0.48 -5.91
N VAL A 142 -18.67 1.59 -5.18
CA VAL A 142 -17.85 2.74 -5.53
C VAL A 142 -16.91 3.06 -4.37
N LEU A 143 -15.61 3.01 -4.61
CA LEU A 143 -14.58 3.47 -3.68
C LEU A 143 -14.15 4.87 -4.09
N LYS A 144 -14.05 5.79 -3.12
CA LYS A 144 -13.53 7.15 -3.32
C LYS A 144 -12.46 7.44 -2.29
N TYR A 145 -11.34 7.97 -2.74
CA TYR A 145 -10.24 8.42 -1.90
C TYR A 145 -10.17 9.94 -1.82
N ARG A 146 -10.05 10.47 -0.60
CA ARG A 146 -9.78 11.89 -0.34
C ARG A 146 -8.65 12.00 0.67
N PRO A 147 -7.49 12.51 0.29
CA PRO A 147 -6.36 12.71 1.21
C PRO A 147 -6.64 13.91 2.12
N VAL A 148 -7.35 13.69 3.23
CA VAL A 148 -7.82 14.76 4.13
C VAL A 148 -6.66 15.60 4.66
N ASN A 149 -5.56 14.97 5.04
CA ASN A 149 -4.38 15.66 5.56
C ASN A 149 -3.72 16.55 4.51
N LEU A 150 -3.70 16.15 3.24
CA LEU A 150 -3.20 16.97 2.14
C LEU A 150 -4.09 18.21 1.94
N ILE A 151 -5.41 18.03 1.93
CA ILE A 151 -6.37 19.13 1.78
C ILE A 151 -6.20 20.12 2.93
N LEU A 152 -6.12 19.64 4.17
CA LEU A 152 -5.91 20.48 5.35
C LEU A 152 -4.58 21.25 5.24
N GLY A 153 -3.51 20.59 4.84
CA GLY A 153 -2.20 21.22 4.60
C GLY A 153 -2.28 22.33 3.56
N CYS A 154 -2.94 22.11 2.43
CA CYS A 154 -3.15 23.12 1.41
C CYS A 154 -3.93 24.33 1.93
N VAL A 155 -4.98 24.14 2.72
CA VAL A 155 -5.75 25.23 3.32
C VAL A 155 -4.88 26.08 4.26
N ILE A 156 -4.13 25.45 5.16
CA ILE A 156 -3.24 26.14 6.10
C ILE A 156 -2.18 26.95 5.32
N THR A 157 -1.53 26.33 4.34
CA THR A 157 -0.51 26.99 3.52
C THR A 157 -1.08 28.21 2.79
N THR A 158 -2.26 28.07 2.20
CA THR A 158 -2.94 29.19 1.52
C THR A 158 -3.23 30.34 2.46
N LEU A 159 -3.73 30.06 3.67
CA LEU A 159 -3.98 31.07 4.69
C LEU A 159 -2.68 31.79 5.12
N CYS A 160 -1.59 31.05 5.32
CA CYS A 160 -0.30 31.64 5.65
C CYS A 160 0.22 32.58 4.55
N ILE A 161 0.07 32.19 3.27
CA ILE A 161 0.46 33.04 2.13
C ILE A 161 -0.37 34.31 2.10
N ILE A 162 -1.69 34.24 2.30
CA ILE A 162 -2.58 35.42 2.33
C ILE A 162 -2.17 36.39 3.45
N ILE A 163 -1.88 35.86 4.64
CA ILE A 163 -1.40 36.67 5.78
C ILE A 163 -0.09 37.37 5.45
N LEU A 164 0.88 36.66 4.88
CA LEU A 164 2.18 37.23 4.49
C LEU A 164 2.03 38.35 3.45
N ILE A 165 1.17 38.14 2.45
CA ILE A 165 0.87 39.18 1.45
C ILE A 165 0.23 40.39 2.13
N GLY A 166 -0.72 40.16 3.05
CA GLY A 166 -1.36 41.23 3.82
C GLY A 166 -0.36 42.06 4.63
N ILE A 167 0.55 41.43 5.35
CA ILE A 167 1.62 42.09 6.12
C ILE A 167 2.53 42.89 5.16
N TYR A 168 2.92 42.31 4.03
CA TYR A 168 3.76 42.98 3.06
C TYR A 168 3.08 44.25 2.52
N LEU A 169 1.83 44.15 2.10
CA LEU A 169 1.07 45.30 1.59
C LEU A 169 0.88 46.38 2.67
N ALA A 170 0.51 46.00 3.90
CA ALA A 170 0.38 46.92 5.01
C ALA A 170 1.72 47.65 5.31
N SER A 171 2.84 46.94 5.29
CA SER A 171 4.16 47.56 5.48
C SER A 171 4.51 48.57 4.37
N ARG A 172 4.08 48.31 3.14
CA ARG A 172 4.27 49.26 2.02
C ARG A 172 3.42 50.52 2.18
N PHE A 173 2.15 50.37 2.60
CA PHE A 173 1.27 51.50 2.88
C PHE A 173 1.78 52.36 4.03
N ILE A 174 2.20 51.77 5.14
CA ILE A 174 2.76 52.49 6.29
C ILE A 174 4.00 53.30 5.89
N LYS A 175 4.94 52.69 5.12
CA LYS A 175 6.13 53.41 4.61
C LYS A 175 5.78 54.57 3.69
N ALA A 176 4.79 54.41 2.81
CA ALA A 176 4.32 55.47 1.94
C ALA A 176 3.68 56.62 2.72
N CYS A 177 2.88 56.34 3.75
CA CYS A 177 2.28 57.36 4.62
C CYS A 177 3.36 58.13 5.43
N LEU A 178 4.37 57.42 5.96
CA LEU A 178 5.45 58.06 6.73
C LEU A 178 6.32 59.02 5.85
N LEU A 179 6.62 58.64 4.60
CA LEU A 179 7.31 59.51 3.64
C LEU A 179 6.54 60.78 3.35
N TYR A 180 5.20 60.69 3.18
CA TYR A 180 4.33 61.86 2.90
C TYR A 180 4.26 62.81 4.08
N THR A 181 4.26 62.32 5.34
CA THR A 181 4.27 63.19 6.52
C THR A 181 5.62 63.87 6.81
N SER A 182 6.74 63.26 6.38
CA SER A 182 8.08 63.88 6.45
C SER A 182 8.26 65.05 5.54
N ASP A 183 7.78 64.94 4.27
CA ASP A 183 7.86 66.04 3.27
C ASP A 183 6.97 67.22 3.64
N ALA A 184 5.85 67.00 4.39
CA ALA A 184 4.94 68.07 4.85
C ALA A 184 5.42 68.81 6.14
N ALA A 185 6.48 68.34 6.77
CA ALA A 185 7.08 68.97 7.96
C ALA A 185 8.27 69.87 7.66
N ASP A 186 8.74 69.87 6.38
CA ASP A 186 9.90 70.65 5.93
C ASP A 186 9.47 71.91 5.10
N GLU A 187 8.18 72.21 4.97
CA GLU A 187 7.60 73.46 4.49
C GLU A 187 7.11 74.32 5.66
#